data_bd1845e2ab38292350612649a498e4e7
#
_entry.id   bd1845e2ab38292350612649a498e4e7
#
_cell.length_a   1.000
_cell.length_b   1.000
_cell.length_c   1.000
_cell.angle_alpha   90.00
_cell.angle_beta   90.00
_cell.angle_gamma   90.00
#
_symmetry.space_group_name_H-M   'P 1'
#
loop_
_entity.id
_entity.type
_entity.pdbx_description
1 polymer ?
#
loop_
_entity_poly.entity_id
_entity_poly.type
_entity_poly.pdbx_seq_one_letter_code
_entity_poly.pdbx_strand_id
1 'polypeptide(L)'
;MYTANPIRYAQMQYRRCGRSGVLLPAISLGFWHNFGHVTPEEQSRDIVRAAFDAGITHFDLANNYGPAPGAAELRLGKILHDDFSTHRDELFIATKAAYDMWDGPYGSWASRKHLIASLDQSLQRLQLDYVDLFYCHRYDPDTPLEETLQSLVDIVRQGKALYIGLSRWPLEAAHFGYEYLRQHDVPCLIYQGRLNLFDQGPKKDGTLQAATKAGVGFIAFSPLAQGLLTNRYLNGIPADSRIAHDPRFLKADALTPQTLERIRYLNDLAAQRGESLAAMALAWILYHQEVTSVIIGASSPEQLHKNLACLDSPPFTDEDLEKLKMELYL
;
A
#
# COMPACT_ATOMS: atom_id res chain seq x y z
N MET A 1 -11.82 -14.38 22.79
CA MET A 1 -10.74 -14.83 21.87
C MET A 1 -11.28 -14.69 20.45
N TYR A 2 -10.54 -14.09 19.55
CA TYR A 2 -10.94 -13.97 18.16
C TYR A 2 -10.91 -15.35 17.47
N THR A 3 -11.91 -15.62 16.65
CA THR A 3 -11.97 -16.84 15.83
C THR A 3 -12.13 -16.41 14.39
N ALA A 4 -11.15 -16.73 13.55
CA ALA A 4 -11.14 -16.34 12.15
C ALA A 4 -12.24 -17.07 11.35
N ASN A 5 -12.78 -16.39 10.36
CA ASN A 5 -13.73 -16.97 9.42
C ASN A 5 -13.09 -18.19 8.70
N PRO A 6 -13.64 -19.41 8.82
CA PRO A 6 -13.03 -20.61 8.22
C PRO A 6 -13.01 -20.61 6.70
N ILE A 7 -13.87 -19.81 6.06
CA ILE A 7 -13.95 -19.69 4.57
C ILE A 7 -13.30 -18.40 4.05
N ARG A 8 -12.49 -17.70 4.86
CA ARG A 8 -11.91 -16.38 4.53
C ARG A 8 -11.16 -16.32 3.20
N TYR A 9 -10.60 -17.42 2.76
CA TYR A 9 -9.84 -17.47 1.49
C TYR A 9 -10.69 -17.71 0.24
N ALA A 10 -11.98 -18.05 0.40
CA ALA A 10 -12.81 -18.49 -0.70
C ALA A 10 -13.15 -17.41 -1.73
N GLN A 11 -13.21 -16.15 -1.32
CA GLN A 11 -13.61 -15.02 -2.18
C GLN A 11 -12.45 -14.13 -2.60
N MET A 12 -11.31 -14.20 -1.91
CA MET A 12 -10.15 -13.38 -2.23
C MET A 12 -9.38 -13.96 -3.42
N GLN A 13 -9.07 -13.11 -4.39
CA GLN A 13 -8.16 -13.44 -5.47
C GLN A 13 -6.72 -13.27 -5.00
N TYR A 14 -5.88 -14.28 -5.21
CA TYR A 14 -4.45 -14.22 -4.91
C TYR A 14 -3.65 -14.17 -6.20
N ARG A 15 -2.71 -13.22 -6.28
CA ARG A 15 -1.89 -12.94 -7.45
C ARG A 15 -0.42 -13.21 -7.15
N ARG A 16 0.26 -13.84 -8.08
CA ARG A 16 1.71 -14.10 -7.94
C ARG A 16 2.49 -12.79 -7.96
N CYS A 17 3.38 -12.64 -7.00
CA CYS A 17 4.24 -11.47 -6.88
C CYS A 17 5.46 -11.64 -7.80
N GLY A 18 5.38 -11.08 -8.98
CA GLY A 18 6.42 -11.21 -10.00
C GLY A 18 6.79 -12.67 -10.30
N ARG A 19 8.09 -12.96 -10.35
CA ARG A 19 8.64 -14.33 -10.54
C ARG A 19 9.04 -14.99 -9.23
N SER A 20 8.28 -14.78 -8.17
CA SER A 20 8.53 -15.38 -6.87
C SER A 20 7.53 -16.50 -6.54
N GLY A 21 7.74 -17.20 -5.43
CA GLY A 21 6.79 -18.15 -4.85
C GLY A 21 5.64 -17.49 -4.08
N VAL A 22 5.69 -16.18 -3.86
CA VAL A 22 4.73 -15.45 -3.02
C VAL A 22 3.44 -15.17 -3.80
N LEU A 23 2.31 -15.46 -3.17
CA LEU A 23 0.97 -15.06 -3.61
C LEU A 23 0.45 -13.99 -2.65
N LEU A 24 0.09 -12.82 -3.16
CA LEU A 24 -0.53 -11.77 -2.36
C LEU A 24 -2.01 -11.61 -2.71
N PRO A 25 -2.85 -11.21 -1.74
CA PRO A 25 -4.25 -10.88 -2.03
C PRO A 25 -4.32 -9.72 -3.01
N ALA A 26 -5.29 -9.72 -3.90
CA ALA A 26 -5.51 -8.64 -4.86
C ALA A 26 -5.71 -7.28 -4.14
N ILE A 27 -6.27 -7.31 -2.94
CA ILE A 27 -6.42 -6.16 -2.05
C ILE A 27 -5.61 -6.38 -0.77
N SER A 28 -4.82 -5.39 -0.38
CA SER A 28 -4.00 -5.34 0.84
C SER A 28 -4.47 -4.24 1.77
N LEU A 29 -4.31 -4.42 3.09
CA LEU A 29 -4.66 -3.40 4.09
C LEU A 29 -3.47 -2.50 4.38
N GLY A 30 -3.64 -1.19 4.19
CA GLY A 30 -2.64 -0.16 4.50
C GLY A 30 -2.89 0.53 5.83
N PHE A 31 -1.83 0.74 6.58
CA PHE A 31 -1.86 1.27 7.95
C PHE A 31 -1.43 2.73 8.06
N TRP A 32 -1.40 3.47 6.96
CA TRP A 32 -0.93 4.86 6.97
C TRP A 32 -1.77 5.80 7.84
N HIS A 33 -3.10 5.64 7.83
CA HIS A 33 -4.05 6.36 8.69
C HIS A 33 -4.98 5.36 9.41
N ASN A 34 -5.76 5.84 10.37
CA ASN A 34 -6.76 5.06 11.12
C ASN A 34 -6.21 4.00 12.07
N PHE A 35 -4.88 3.95 12.28
CA PHE A 35 -4.24 2.98 13.18
C PHE A 35 -3.29 3.66 14.20
N GLY A 36 -3.35 4.98 14.31
CA GLY A 36 -2.56 5.76 15.27
C GLY A 36 -3.25 5.94 16.63
N HIS A 37 -2.67 6.83 17.44
CA HIS A 37 -3.19 7.10 18.79
C HIS A 37 -4.57 7.75 18.82
N VAL A 38 -4.95 8.46 17.77
CA VAL A 38 -6.24 9.17 17.69
C VAL A 38 -7.42 8.24 17.36
N THR A 39 -7.15 7.02 16.89
CA THR A 39 -8.18 6.03 16.57
C THR A 39 -8.39 5.10 17.76
N PRO A 40 -9.63 4.84 18.20
CA PRO A 40 -9.91 3.85 19.23
C PRO A 40 -9.30 2.48 18.87
N GLU A 41 -8.74 1.80 19.87
CA GLU A 41 -8.09 0.51 19.64
C GLU A 41 -9.04 -0.52 19.05
N GLU A 42 -10.26 -0.59 19.60
CA GLU A 42 -11.28 -1.55 19.16
C GLU A 42 -11.66 -1.34 17.68
N GLN A 43 -11.79 -0.09 17.25
CA GLN A 43 -12.03 0.22 15.83
C GLN A 43 -10.91 -0.29 14.92
N SER A 44 -9.65 -0.10 15.33
CA SER A 44 -8.50 -0.64 14.59
C SER A 44 -8.53 -2.17 14.54
N ARG A 45 -8.86 -2.79 15.68
CA ARG A 45 -8.96 -4.24 15.84
C ARG A 45 -10.05 -4.83 14.96
N ASP A 46 -11.23 -4.20 14.92
CA ASP A 46 -12.35 -4.63 14.11
C ASP A 46 -12.02 -4.56 12.61
N ILE A 47 -11.30 -3.51 12.16
CA ILE A 47 -10.85 -3.40 10.78
C ILE A 47 -9.88 -4.53 10.44
N VAL A 48 -8.91 -4.83 11.30
CA VAL A 48 -7.92 -5.89 11.07
C VAL A 48 -8.57 -7.27 11.02
N ARG A 49 -9.48 -7.56 11.95
CA ARG A 49 -10.26 -8.81 11.97
C ARG A 49 -11.11 -8.96 10.71
N ALA A 50 -11.86 -7.91 10.34
CA ALA A 50 -12.67 -7.91 9.13
C ALA A 50 -11.84 -8.08 7.86
N ALA A 51 -10.64 -7.49 7.79
CA ALA A 51 -9.72 -7.66 6.68
C ALA A 51 -9.25 -9.11 6.56
N PHE A 52 -8.82 -9.73 7.65
CA PHE A 52 -8.38 -11.12 7.67
C PHE A 52 -9.53 -12.08 7.34
N ASP A 53 -10.73 -11.84 7.91
CA ASP A 53 -11.94 -12.61 7.63
C ASP A 53 -12.41 -12.53 6.17
N ALA A 54 -12.01 -11.48 5.46
CA ALA A 54 -12.21 -11.31 4.02
C ALA A 54 -11.05 -11.84 3.15
N GLY A 55 -10.06 -12.50 3.75
CA GLY A 55 -8.92 -13.09 3.04
C GLY A 55 -7.77 -12.12 2.74
N ILE A 56 -7.77 -10.92 3.33
CA ILE A 56 -6.62 -10.01 3.25
C ILE A 56 -5.54 -10.51 4.19
N THR A 57 -4.48 -11.05 3.63
CA THR A 57 -3.33 -11.57 4.38
C THR A 57 -2.15 -10.61 4.42
N HIS A 58 -2.10 -9.61 3.53
CA HIS A 58 -1.02 -8.64 3.46
C HIS A 58 -1.38 -7.34 4.18
N PHE A 59 -0.57 -6.98 5.19
CA PHE A 59 -0.68 -5.77 6.00
C PHE A 59 0.54 -4.88 5.73
N ASP A 60 0.30 -3.67 5.23
CA ASP A 60 1.33 -2.74 4.75
C ASP A 60 1.50 -1.56 5.71
N LEU A 61 2.61 -1.56 6.46
CA LEU A 61 2.99 -0.55 7.43
C LEU A 61 4.20 0.26 6.97
N ALA A 62 4.62 1.19 7.81
CA ALA A 62 5.94 1.84 7.83
C ALA A 62 6.25 2.33 9.24
N ASN A 63 7.54 2.48 9.56
CA ASN A 63 7.98 2.92 10.87
C ASN A 63 7.42 4.31 11.27
N ASN A 64 7.18 5.19 10.29
CA ASN A 64 6.67 6.55 10.50
C ASN A 64 5.15 6.67 10.43
N TYR A 65 4.39 5.56 10.27
CA TYR A 65 2.93 5.61 10.21
C TYR A 65 2.29 5.81 11.58
N GLY A 66 1.17 6.55 11.57
CA GLY A 66 0.46 6.90 12.80
C GLY A 66 -0.76 7.79 12.55
N PRO A 67 -0.90 8.95 13.21
CA PRO A 67 0.00 9.62 14.16
C PRO A 67 0.06 8.94 15.55
N ALA A 68 1.15 9.07 16.32
CA ALA A 68 2.45 9.61 15.93
C ALA A 68 3.31 8.56 15.20
N PRO A 69 4.54 8.90 14.71
CA PRO A 69 5.44 7.89 14.12
C PRO A 69 5.59 6.66 15.02
N GLY A 70 5.50 5.46 14.46
CA GLY A 70 5.55 4.18 15.18
C GLY A 70 4.20 3.70 15.74
N ALA A 71 3.19 4.57 15.84
CA ALA A 71 1.92 4.21 16.48
C ALA A 71 1.15 3.11 15.74
N ALA A 72 1.22 3.09 14.42
CA ALA A 72 0.57 2.04 13.62
C ALA A 72 1.19 0.66 13.87
N GLU A 73 2.53 0.58 13.97
CA GLU A 73 3.24 -0.66 14.28
C GLU A 73 2.95 -1.13 15.72
N LEU A 74 2.95 -0.22 16.71
CA LEU A 74 2.56 -0.54 18.09
C LEU A 74 1.12 -1.09 18.15
N ARG A 75 0.20 -0.47 17.41
CA ARG A 75 -1.19 -0.89 17.35
C ARG A 75 -1.33 -2.28 16.75
N LEU A 76 -0.70 -2.51 15.61
CA LEU A 76 -0.74 -3.83 14.99
C LEU A 76 -0.03 -4.89 15.85
N GLY A 77 1.13 -4.59 16.43
CA GLY A 77 1.85 -5.52 17.29
C GLY A 77 0.98 -6.05 18.42
N LYS A 78 0.21 -5.15 19.10
CA LYS A 78 -0.75 -5.56 20.12
C LYS A 78 -1.87 -6.45 19.55
N ILE A 79 -2.44 -6.10 18.40
CA ILE A 79 -3.50 -6.88 17.77
C ILE A 79 -2.97 -8.26 17.34
N LEU A 80 -1.76 -8.34 16.78
CA LEU A 80 -1.13 -9.60 16.40
C LEU A 80 -0.95 -10.52 17.61
N HIS A 81 -0.43 -9.98 18.71
CA HIS A 81 -0.24 -10.73 19.94
C HIS A 81 -1.58 -11.25 20.51
N ASP A 82 -2.60 -10.39 20.58
CA ASP A 82 -3.87 -10.71 21.25
C ASP A 82 -4.76 -11.63 20.40
N ASP A 83 -4.81 -11.42 19.08
CA ASP A 83 -5.81 -12.05 18.21
C ASP A 83 -5.21 -13.00 17.17
N PHE A 84 -3.96 -12.80 16.76
CA PHE A 84 -3.36 -13.48 15.61
C PHE A 84 -2.11 -14.30 15.94
N SER A 85 -1.84 -14.57 17.22
CA SER A 85 -0.66 -15.33 17.62
C SER A 85 -0.59 -16.72 16.99
N THR A 86 -1.73 -17.34 16.70
CA THR A 86 -1.84 -18.66 16.02
C THR A 86 -1.94 -18.55 14.49
N HIS A 87 -1.97 -17.32 13.95
CA HIS A 87 -2.15 -17.04 12.52
C HIS A 87 -0.95 -16.32 11.90
N ARG A 88 0.19 -16.21 12.61
CA ARG A 88 1.37 -15.49 12.11
C ARG A 88 1.81 -15.96 10.73
N ASP A 89 1.83 -17.26 10.51
CA ASP A 89 2.28 -17.88 9.25
C ASP A 89 1.27 -17.73 8.10
N GLU A 90 0.05 -17.29 8.40
CA GLU A 90 -0.95 -16.96 7.39
C GLU A 90 -0.88 -15.49 6.96
N LEU A 91 -0.09 -14.66 7.65
CA LEU A 91 0.02 -13.22 7.42
C LEU A 91 1.32 -12.87 6.71
N PHE A 92 1.25 -11.89 5.84
CA PHE A 92 2.37 -11.27 5.16
C PHE A 92 2.51 -9.82 5.66
N ILE A 93 3.39 -9.60 6.62
CA ILE A 93 3.57 -8.31 7.30
C ILE A 93 4.71 -7.54 6.64
N ALA A 94 4.40 -6.34 6.15
CA ALA A 94 5.37 -5.44 5.54
C ALA A 94 5.56 -4.18 6.37
N THR A 95 6.81 -3.73 6.52
CA THR A 95 7.12 -2.40 7.04
C THR A 95 8.21 -1.72 6.23
N LYS A 96 8.46 -0.44 6.48
CA LYS A 96 9.32 0.43 5.66
C LYS A 96 10.10 1.40 6.53
N ALA A 97 11.28 1.82 6.06
CA ALA A 97 12.03 2.93 6.64
C ALA A 97 12.63 3.82 5.54
N ALA A 98 13.03 5.00 5.88
CA ALA A 98 13.77 6.06 5.21
C ALA A 98 13.15 7.46 5.38
N TYR A 99 11.93 7.58 5.91
CA TYR A 99 11.37 8.87 6.34
C TYR A 99 11.79 9.20 7.76
N ASP A 100 11.57 10.46 8.15
CA ASP A 100 11.97 11.00 9.44
C ASP A 100 11.32 10.23 10.60
N MET A 101 12.14 9.81 11.56
CA MET A 101 11.73 8.94 12.66
C MET A 101 12.19 9.47 14.03
N TRP A 102 13.37 10.10 14.10
CA TRP A 102 13.92 10.72 15.29
C TRP A 102 14.83 11.89 14.92
N ASP A 103 15.15 12.74 15.88
CA ASP A 103 15.98 13.93 15.66
C ASP A 103 17.45 13.57 15.44
N GLY A 104 18.14 14.46 14.72
CA GLY A 104 19.58 14.36 14.49
C GLY A 104 19.95 13.65 13.18
N PRO A 105 21.26 13.49 12.92
CA PRO A 105 21.77 13.15 11.59
C PRO A 105 21.49 11.71 11.15
N TYR A 106 20.99 10.86 12.03
CA TYR A 106 20.74 9.43 11.74
C TYR A 106 19.26 9.07 11.74
N GLY A 107 18.37 10.05 11.91
CA GLY A 107 16.94 9.81 12.09
C GLY A 107 16.13 9.75 10.78
N SER A 108 16.76 9.86 9.62
CA SER A 108 16.13 9.92 8.31
C SER A 108 17.00 9.33 7.21
N TRP A 109 16.42 9.20 6.02
CA TRP A 109 17.06 8.74 4.78
C TRP A 109 17.46 7.26 4.80
N ALA A 110 18.32 6.81 3.86
CA ALA A 110 18.52 5.40 3.60
C ALA A 110 19.93 4.91 3.92
N SER A 111 20.65 5.61 4.81
CA SER A 111 21.94 5.10 5.29
C SER A 111 21.78 3.74 5.98
N ARG A 112 22.83 2.94 5.93
CA ARG A 112 22.92 1.64 6.63
C ARG A 112 22.52 1.75 8.10
N LYS A 113 23.01 2.79 8.78
CA LYS A 113 22.70 3.02 10.20
C LYS A 113 21.22 3.21 10.43
N HIS A 114 20.57 4.05 9.58
CA HIS A 114 19.14 4.35 9.72
C HIS A 114 18.26 3.14 9.42
N LEU A 115 18.55 2.43 8.32
CA LEU A 115 17.71 1.30 7.88
C LEU A 115 17.72 0.16 8.91
N ILE A 116 18.90 -0.24 9.42
CA ILE A 116 19.00 -1.33 10.40
C ILE A 116 18.36 -0.93 11.72
N ALA A 117 18.69 0.26 12.25
CA ALA A 117 18.10 0.74 13.50
C ALA A 117 16.57 0.89 13.42
N SER A 118 16.06 1.36 12.27
CA SER A 118 14.63 1.49 12.03
C SER A 118 13.92 0.15 12.04
N LEU A 119 14.48 -0.87 11.38
CA LEU A 119 13.89 -2.20 11.37
C LEU A 119 13.90 -2.84 12.77
N ASP A 120 15.01 -2.69 13.52
CA ASP A 120 15.09 -3.20 14.89
C ASP A 120 14.00 -2.58 15.79
N GLN A 121 13.78 -1.28 15.68
CA GLN A 121 12.70 -0.59 16.38
C GLN A 121 11.30 -1.04 15.89
N SER A 122 11.15 -1.27 14.59
CA SER A 122 9.88 -1.78 14.01
C SER A 122 9.54 -3.17 14.54
N LEU A 123 10.52 -4.08 14.59
CA LEU A 123 10.33 -5.43 15.14
C LEU A 123 9.91 -5.38 16.61
N GLN A 124 10.52 -4.48 17.41
CA GLN A 124 10.11 -4.28 18.81
C GLN A 124 8.67 -3.79 18.93
N ARG A 125 8.26 -2.79 18.11
CA ARG A 125 6.88 -2.27 18.12
C ARG A 125 5.86 -3.30 17.65
N LEU A 126 6.20 -4.08 16.62
CA LEU A 126 5.35 -5.14 16.08
C LEU A 126 5.33 -6.39 16.97
N GLN A 127 6.25 -6.54 17.92
CA GLN A 127 6.46 -7.73 18.76
C GLN A 127 6.70 -8.99 17.89
N LEU A 128 7.53 -8.84 16.84
CA LEU A 128 7.88 -9.89 15.89
C LEU A 128 9.39 -10.09 15.85
N ASP A 129 9.83 -11.31 15.56
CA ASP A 129 11.23 -11.63 15.33
C ASP A 129 11.68 -11.24 13.92
N TYR A 130 10.75 -11.26 12.96
CA TYR A 130 10.97 -10.86 11.56
C TYR A 130 9.70 -10.28 10.94
N VAL A 131 9.88 -9.50 9.88
CA VAL A 131 8.81 -9.13 8.95
C VAL A 131 8.93 -9.94 7.66
N ASP A 132 7.81 -10.13 6.96
CA ASP A 132 7.84 -10.83 5.67
C ASP A 132 8.50 -9.96 4.61
N LEU A 133 8.29 -8.66 4.66
CA LEU A 133 8.79 -7.72 3.66
C LEU A 133 9.28 -6.42 4.32
N PHE A 134 10.50 -6.01 4.00
CA PHE A 134 11.04 -4.72 4.39
C PHE A 134 11.31 -3.85 3.17
N TYR A 135 10.78 -2.62 3.18
CA TYR A 135 10.97 -1.67 2.08
C TYR A 135 12.00 -0.58 2.42
N CYS A 136 12.83 -0.23 1.45
CA CYS A 136 13.37 1.13 1.38
C CYS A 136 12.25 2.05 0.85
N HIS A 137 11.72 2.93 1.74
CA HIS A 137 10.45 3.64 1.54
C HIS A 137 10.54 4.77 0.51
N ARG A 138 11.74 5.31 0.31
CA ARG A 138 12.07 6.32 -0.72
C ARG A 138 13.51 6.21 -1.15
N TYR A 139 13.78 6.72 -2.34
CA TYR A 139 15.13 6.92 -2.83
C TYR A 139 15.87 8.00 -2.01
N ASP A 140 17.14 7.75 -1.72
CA ASP A 140 18.04 8.69 -1.07
C ASP A 140 19.12 9.10 -2.09
N PRO A 141 19.12 10.37 -2.56
CA PRO A 141 20.08 10.82 -3.58
C PRO A 141 21.50 11.01 -3.04
N ASP A 142 21.66 11.14 -1.72
CA ASP A 142 22.91 11.51 -1.08
C ASP A 142 23.68 10.30 -0.51
N THR A 143 22.98 9.18 -0.26
CA THR A 143 23.63 7.92 0.17
C THR A 143 24.01 7.09 -1.06
N PRO A 144 25.26 6.57 -1.13
CA PRO A 144 25.62 5.64 -2.21
C PRO A 144 24.63 4.47 -2.30
N LEU A 145 24.17 4.18 -3.51
CA LEU A 145 23.16 3.12 -3.72
C LEU A 145 23.62 1.77 -3.19
N GLU A 146 24.92 1.46 -3.34
CA GLU A 146 25.51 0.22 -2.86
C GLU A 146 25.44 0.10 -1.34
N GLU A 147 25.59 1.20 -0.58
CA GLU A 147 25.43 1.17 0.89
C GLU A 147 23.99 0.84 1.28
N THR A 148 23.04 1.51 0.65
CA THR A 148 21.62 1.28 0.88
C THR A 148 21.24 -0.16 0.53
N LEU A 149 21.59 -0.62 -0.66
CA LEU A 149 21.25 -1.96 -1.16
C LEU A 149 21.95 -3.07 -0.38
N GLN A 150 23.24 -2.89 -0.03
CA GLN A 150 23.95 -3.85 0.82
C GLN A 150 23.32 -3.95 2.20
N SER A 151 22.80 -2.85 2.73
CA SER A 151 22.08 -2.85 4.01
C SER A 151 20.82 -3.72 3.95
N LEU A 152 20.08 -3.65 2.84
CA LEU A 152 18.90 -4.50 2.60
C LEU A 152 19.28 -5.99 2.46
N VAL A 153 20.38 -6.29 1.77
CA VAL A 153 20.91 -7.66 1.67
C VAL A 153 21.24 -8.20 3.06
N ASP A 154 21.93 -7.40 3.87
CA ASP A 154 22.35 -7.82 5.21
C ASP A 154 21.16 -8.02 6.17
N ILE A 155 20.10 -7.23 6.03
CA ILE A 155 18.84 -7.39 6.78
C ILE A 155 18.23 -8.77 6.51
N VAL A 156 18.16 -9.20 5.24
CA VAL A 156 17.67 -10.54 4.89
C VAL A 156 18.60 -11.64 5.43
N ARG A 157 19.91 -11.48 5.26
CA ARG A 157 20.91 -12.45 5.77
C ARG A 157 20.88 -12.58 7.29
N GLN A 158 20.48 -11.53 8.01
CA GLN A 158 20.26 -11.56 9.46
C GLN A 158 18.92 -12.21 9.86
N GLY A 159 18.08 -12.57 8.90
CA GLY A 159 16.76 -13.16 9.17
C GLY A 159 15.72 -12.17 9.71
N LYS A 160 15.97 -10.86 9.63
CA LYS A 160 15.03 -9.82 10.12
C LYS A 160 13.93 -9.48 9.13
N ALA A 161 14.12 -9.79 7.85
CA ALA A 161 13.10 -9.75 6.81
C ALA A 161 13.28 -10.94 5.86
N LEU A 162 12.18 -11.49 5.36
CA LEU A 162 12.25 -12.58 4.38
C LEU A 162 12.50 -12.05 2.97
N TYR A 163 11.91 -10.90 2.66
CA TYR A 163 11.97 -10.27 1.33
C TYR A 163 12.26 -8.77 1.44
N ILE A 164 12.72 -8.21 0.32
CA ILE A 164 13.00 -6.78 0.16
C ILE A 164 12.08 -6.18 -0.90
N GLY A 165 11.65 -4.94 -0.65
CA GLY A 165 10.93 -4.10 -1.61
C GLY A 165 11.55 -2.71 -1.74
N LEU A 166 11.27 -2.07 -2.87
CA LEU A 166 11.62 -0.68 -3.13
C LEU A 166 10.34 0.15 -3.32
N SER A 167 10.34 1.38 -2.86
CA SER A 167 9.18 2.27 -3.02
C SER A 167 9.62 3.68 -3.44
N ARG A 168 8.95 4.24 -4.45
CA ARG A 168 9.19 5.62 -4.93
C ARG A 168 10.63 5.89 -5.37
N TRP A 169 11.29 4.92 -5.92
CA TRP A 169 12.60 5.07 -6.52
C TRP A 169 12.47 5.54 -7.98
N PRO A 170 13.32 6.46 -8.47
CA PRO A 170 13.41 6.76 -9.90
C PRO A 170 13.72 5.50 -10.71
N LEU A 171 13.24 5.46 -11.96
CA LEU A 171 13.39 4.29 -12.83
C LEU A 171 14.82 3.72 -12.90
N GLU A 172 15.79 4.59 -13.12
CA GLU A 172 17.21 4.17 -13.25
C GLU A 172 17.75 3.57 -11.94
N ALA A 173 17.47 4.24 -10.80
CA ALA A 173 17.88 3.76 -9.50
C ALA A 173 17.17 2.44 -9.12
N ALA A 174 15.89 2.30 -9.45
CA ALA A 174 15.15 1.05 -9.24
C ALA A 174 15.73 -0.10 -10.08
N HIS A 175 16.05 0.17 -11.34
CA HIS A 175 16.68 -0.82 -12.23
C HIS A 175 18.05 -1.28 -11.70
N PHE A 176 18.90 -0.34 -11.27
CA PHE A 176 20.17 -0.66 -10.61
C PHE A 176 19.92 -1.50 -9.35
N GLY A 177 18.93 -1.12 -8.53
CA GLY A 177 18.56 -1.85 -7.31
C GLY A 177 18.14 -3.30 -7.59
N TYR A 178 17.31 -3.55 -8.62
CA TYR A 178 16.89 -4.90 -9.00
C TYR A 178 18.08 -5.77 -9.38
N GLU A 179 18.99 -5.22 -10.16
CA GLU A 179 20.18 -5.96 -10.62
C GLU A 179 21.14 -6.23 -9.46
N TYR A 180 21.42 -5.22 -8.63
CA TYR A 180 22.30 -5.37 -7.46
C TYR A 180 21.76 -6.44 -6.49
N LEU A 181 20.49 -6.35 -6.12
CA LEU A 181 19.87 -7.31 -5.19
C LEU A 181 19.88 -8.73 -5.76
N ARG A 182 19.60 -8.88 -7.07
CA ARG A 182 19.65 -10.17 -7.76
C ARG A 182 21.06 -10.79 -7.73
N GLN A 183 22.10 -9.98 -7.96
CA GLN A 183 23.50 -10.43 -7.92
C GLN A 183 23.96 -10.87 -6.53
N HIS A 184 23.27 -10.42 -5.49
CA HIS A 184 23.55 -10.78 -4.09
C HIS A 184 22.61 -11.87 -3.54
N ASP A 185 21.87 -12.57 -4.41
CA ASP A 185 20.92 -13.65 -4.06
C ASP A 185 19.78 -13.21 -3.15
N VAL A 186 19.42 -11.92 -3.17
CA VAL A 186 18.28 -11.32 -2.46
C VAL A 186 17.45 -10.51 -3.47
N PRO A 187 16.76 -11.16 -4.41
CA PRO A 187 16.02 -10.44 -5.44
C PRO A 187 14.94 -9.55 -4.83
N CYS A 188 14.75 -8.35 -5.41
CA CYS A 188 13.65 -7.48 -5.03
C CYS A 188 12.32 -8.18 -5.31
N LEU A 189 11.48 -8.31 -4.27
CA LEU A 189 10.18 -8.97 -4.41
C LEU A 189 9.15 -8.04 -5.05
N ILE A 190 9.11 -6.78 -4.61
CA ILE A 190 8.06 -5.83 -4.92
C ILE A 190 8.59 -4.41 -5.12
N TYR A 191 8.02 -3.73 -6.11
CA TYR A 191 8.06 -2.27 -6.21
C TYR A 191 6.70 -1.70 -5.78
N GLN A 192 6.72 -0.76 -4.83
CA GLN A 192 5.50 -0.06 -4.39
C GLN A 192 5.45 1.34 -4.98
N GLY A 193 4.44 1.61 -5.82
CA GLY A 193 4.27 2.87 -6.54
C GLY A 193 2.87 3.46 -6.42
N ARG A 194 2.75 4.79 -6.59
CA ARG A 194 1.44 5.44 -6.65
C ARG A 194 0.81 5.17 -8.00
N LEU A 195 -0.39 4.59 -8.00
CA LEU A 195 -1.14 4.34 -9.22
C LEU A 195 -2.63 4.48 -8.95
N ASN A 196 -3.29 5.36 -9.68
CA ASN A 196 -4.73 5.54 -9.69
C ASN A 196 -5.15 6.27 -10.98
N LEU A 197 -6.45 6.47 -11.19
CA LEU A 197 -6.97 7.13 -12.40
C LEU A 197 -6.41 8.55 -12.59
N PHE A 198 -6.13 9.30 -11.52
CA PHE A 198 -5.58 10.66 -11.59
C PHE A 198 -4.05 10.70 -11.67
N ASP A 199 -3.37 9.66 -11.20
CA ASP A 199 -1.90 9.59 -11.17
C ASP A 199 -1.44 8.25 -11.74
N GLN A 200 -0.92 8.29 -12.96
CA GLN A 200 -0.43 7.13 -13.69
C GLN A 200 1.10 7.21 -13.92
N GLY A 201 1.83 7.89 -13.02
CA GLY A 201 3.28 8.08 -13.10
C GLY A 201 4.03 6.80 -13.48
N PRO A 202 3.92 5.69 -12.72
CA PRO A 202 4.65 4.44 -12.99
C PRO A 202 4.38 3.79 -14.36
N LYS A 203 3.21 4.08 -14.97
CA LYS A 203 2.91 3.66 -16.34
C LYS A 203 3.59 4.55 -17.37
N LYS A 204 3.60 5.87 -17.12
CA LYS A 204 4.13 6.87 -18.05
C LYS A 204 5.66 6.90 -18.08
N ASP A 205 6.31 6.75 -16.93
CA ASP A 205 7.77 6.79 -16.77
C ASP A 205 8.45 5.43 -17.03
N GLY A 206 7.67 4.36 -17.22
CA GLY A 206 8.17 3.03 -17.50
C GLY A 206 8.52 2.19 -16.25
N THR A 207 8.36 2.72 -15.04
CA THR A 207 8.69 2.01 -13.78
C THR A 207 7.90 0.70 -13.64
N LEU A 208 6.59 0.70 -13.94
CA LEU A 208 5.75 -0.49 -13.91
C LEU A 208 6.27 -1.57 -14.86
N GLN A 209 6.61 -1.19 -16.10
CA GLN A 209 7.15 -2.12 -17.08
C GLN A 209 8.53 -2.65 -16.70
N ALA A 210 9.39 -1.81 -16.11
CA ALA A 210 10.71 -2.22 -15.65
C ALA A 210 10.63 -3.25 -14.51
N ALA A 211 9.73 -3.04 -13.53
CA ALA A 211 9.48 -4.01 -12.47
C ALA A 211 9.02 -5.36 -13.05
N THR A 212 8.05 -5.34 -13.95
CA THR A 212 7.56 -6.55 -14.62
C THR A 212 8.66 -7.31 -15.37
N LYS A 213 9.47 -6.61 -16.16
CA LYS A 213 10.60 -7.21 -16.90
C LYS A 213 11.65 -7.83 -15.97
N ALA A 214 11.91 -7.19 -14.84
CA ALA A 214 12.82 -7.71 -13.82
C ALA A 214 12.23 -8.91 -13.04
N GLY A 215 10.94 -9.20 -13.21
CA GLY A 215 10.24 -10.24 -12.43
C GLY A 215 9.88 -9.78 -11.02
N VAL A 216 9.82 -8.49 -10.80
CA VAL A 216 9.43 -7.83 -9.56
C VAL A 216 7.93 -7.58 -9.59
N GLY A 217 7.22 -7.88 -8.51
CA GLY A 217 5.79 -7.55 -8.38
C GLY A 217 5.58 -6.04 -8.24
N PHE A 218 4.38 -5.57 -8.56
CA PHE A 218 4.02 -4.18 -8.35
C PHE A 218 2.81 -4.05 -7.42
N ILE A 219 2.94 -3.21 -6.40
CA ILE A 219 1.82 -2.85 -5.50
C ILE A 219 1.47 -1.38 -5.68
N ALA A 220 0.18 -1.10 -5.87
CA ALA A 220 -0.35 0.24 -6.00
C ALA A 220 -0.76 0.81 -4.63
N PHE A 221 -0.23 1.98 -4.25
CA PHE A 221 -0.71 2.74 -3.10
C PHE A 221 -1.49 3.99 -3.53
N SER A 222 -2.28 4.57 -2.61
CA SER A 222 -3.21 5.69 -2.85
C SER A 222 -4.18 5.45 -4.03
N PRO A 223 -4.80 4.28 -4.12
CA PRO A 223 -5.60 3.88 -5.28
C PRO A 223 -6.84 4.76 -5.48
N LEU A 224 -7.37 5.33 -4.42
CA LEU A 224 -8.53 6.22 -4.44
C LEU A 224 -8.14 7.71 -4.37
N ALA A 225 -6.89 8.07 -4.70
CA ALA A 225 -6.39 9.45 -4.66
C ALA A 225 -6.80 10.18 -3.36
N GLN A 226 -6.59 9.53 -2.21
CA GLN A 226 -6.95 10.02 -0.87
C GLN A 226 -8.45 10.28 -0.66
N GLY A 227 -9.31 9.62 -1.42
CA GLY A 227 -10.77 9.74 -1.36
C GLY A 227 -11.37 10.60 -2.47
N LEU A 228 -10.57 11.23 -3.34
CA LEU A 228 -11.07 11.96 -4.50
C LEU A 228 -11.80 11.05 -5.50
N LEU A 229 -11.34 9.82 -5.66
CA LEU A 229 -11.98 8.81 -6.52
C LEU A 229 -13.12 8.08 -5.78
N THR A 230 -13.99 8.87 -5.16
CA THR A 230 -15.25 8.44 -4.52
C THR A 230 -16.32 9.52 -4.77
N ASN A 231 -17.57 9.22 -4.44
CA ASN A 231 -18.65 10.19 -4.49
C ASN A 231 -18.64 11.21 -3.32
N ARG A 232 -17.68 11.09 -2.40
CA ARG A 232 -17.65 11.81 -1.11
C ARG A 232 -17.62 13.33 -1.27
N TYR A 233 -16.92 13.83 -2.29
CA TYR A 233 -16.70 15.27 -2.50
C TYR A 233 -17.62 15.90 -3.54
N LEU A 234 -18.55 15.17 -4.13
CA LEU A 234 -19.44 15.67 -5.19
C LEU A 234 -20.35 16.82 -4.72
N ASN A 235 -20.73 16.81 -3.45
CA ASN A 235 -21.65 17.78 -2.84
C ASN A 235 -20.96 18.70 -1.81
N GLY A 236 -19.65 18.88 -1.93
CA GLY A 236 -18.84 19.70 -1.01
C GLY A 236 -17.90 18.87 -0.15
N ILE A 237 -17.30 19.51 0.86
CA ILE A 237 -16.33 18.88 1.77
C ILE A 237 -17.07 18.40 3.02
N PRO A 238 -17.25 17.06 3.21
CA PRO A 238 -17.87 16.55 4.43
C PRO A 238 -17.03 16.87 5.67
N ALA A 239 -17.70 17.17 6.80
CA ALA A 239 -17.02 17.49 8.06
C ALA A 239 -16.12 16.37 8.58
N ASP A 240 -16.46 15.11 8.27
CA ASP A 240 -15.69 13.91 8.60
C ASP A 240 -14.66 13.50 7.53
N SER A 241 -14.43 14.36 6.52
CA SER A 241 -13.49 14.07 5.44
C SER A 241 -12.03 14.31 5.83
N ARG A 242 -11.10 13.71 5.06
CA ARG A 242 -9.67 13.95 5.23
C ARG A 242 -9.30 15.42 5.05
N ILE A 243 -9.91 16.12 4.10
CA ILE A 243 -9.69 17.57 3.90
C ILE A 243 -10.02 18.36 5.16
N ALA A 244 -11.09 17.99 5.87
CA ALA A 244 -11.52 18.68 7.08
C ALA A 244 -10.63 18.35 8.30
N HIS A 245 -10.17 17.11 8.43
CA HIS A 245 -9.44 16.64 9.63
C HIS A 245 -7.93 16.61 9.49
N ASP A 246 -7.38 16.37 8.29
CA ASP A 246 -5.94 16.28 8.05
C ASP A 246 -5.54 16.85 6.69
N PRO A 247 -5.49 18.20 6.57
CA PRO A 247 -5.17 18.87 5.32
C PRO A 247 -3.69 18.78 4.91
N ARG A 248 -2.84 18.09 5.66
CA ARG A 248 -1.40 17.94 5.34
C ARG A 248 -1.17 17.25 4.00
N PHE A 249 -2.04 16.31 3.63
CA PHE A 249 -1.85 15.46 2.45
C PHE A 249 -2.90 15.68 1.35
N LEU A 250 -4.10 16.13 1.72
CA LEU A 250 -5.15 16.52 0.78
C LEU A 250 -5.76 17.83 1.24
N LYS A 251 -5.52 18.89 0.49
CA LYS A 251 -6.01 20.24 0.79
C LYS A 251 -7.30 20.53 0.01
N ALA A 252 -8.04 21.53 0.48
CA ALA A 252 -9.28 21.97 -0.19
C ALA A 252 -9.04 22.50 -1.62
N ASP A 253 -7.85 23.04 -1.89
CA ASP A 253 -7.44 23.54 -3.21
C ASP A 253 -7.27 22.42 -4.26
N ALA A 254 -7.19 21.16 -3.85
CA ALA A 254 -7.24 20.03 -4.76
C ALA A 254 -8.62 19.82 -5.41
N LEU A 255 -9.69 20.37 -4.81
CA LEU A 255 -11.07 20.31 -5.33
C LEU A 255 -11.35 21.49 -6.28
N THR A 256 -10.54 21.63 -7.32
CA THR A 256 -10.80 22.61 -8.38
C THR A 256 -12.10 22.27 -9.14
N PRO A 257 -12.72 23.25 -9.83
CA PRO A 257 -13.86 22.96 -10.72
C PRO A 257 -13.55 21.83 -11.72
N GLN A 258 -12.35 21.82 -12.30
CA GLN A 258 -11.89 20.77 -13.22
C GLN A 258 -11.82 19.40 -12.51
N THR A 259 -11.22 19.33 -11.32
CA THR A 259 -11.17 18.06 -10.54
C THR A 259 -12.58 17.55 -10.24
N LEU A 260 -13.51 18.43 -9.86
CA LEU A 260 -14.90 18.04 -9.59
C LEU A 260 -15.62 17.56 -10.85
N GLU A 261 -15.36 18.17 -12.01
CA GLU A 261 -15.90 17.72 -13.30
C GLU A 261 -15.41 16.30 -13.63
N ARG A 262 -14.11 16.05 -13.49
CA ARG A 262 -13.51 14.71 -13.66
C ARG A 262 -14.14 13.67 -12.72
N ILE A 263 -14.33 14.02 -11.43
CA ILE A 263 -14.95 13.11 -10.46
C ILE A 263 -16.41 12.82 -10.87
N ARG A 264 -17.19 13.83 -11.31
CA ARG A 264 -18.56 13.62 -11.79
C ARG A 264 -18.59 12.70 -12.99
N TYR A 265 -17.77 12.97 -14.00
CA TYR A 265 -17.67 12.13 -15.19
C TYR A 265 -17.36 10.66 -14.85
N LEU A 266 -16.36 10.42 -14.00
CA LEU A 266 -16.01 9.08 -13.56
C LEU A 266 -17.11 8.41 -12.72
N ASN A 267 -17.81 9.19 -11.88
CA ASN A 267 -18.92 8.68 -11.09
C ASN A 267 -20.11 8.26 -11.98
N ASP A 268 -20.41 9.04 -13.01
CA ASP A 268 -21.47 8.72 -13.98
C ASP A 268 -21.12 7.48 -14.80
N LEU A 269 -19.84 7.33 -15.19
CA LEU A 269 -19.35 6.12 -15.86
C LEU A 269 -19.48 4.89 -14.94
N ALA A 270 -19.08 4.99 -13.67
CA ALA A 270 -19.23 3.90 -12.71
C ALA A 270 -20.71 3.51 -12.52
N ALA A 271 -21.61 4.51 -12.41
CA ALA A 271 -23.06 4.28 -12.31
C ALA A 271 -23.63 3.55 -13.55
N GLN A 272 -23.16 3.90 -14.77
CA GLN A 272 -23.54 3.19 -16.00
C GLN A 272 -23.08 1.72 -15.99
N ARG A 273 -21.96 1.42 -15.32
CA ARG A 273 -21.44 0.06 -15.13
C ARG A 273 -22.11 -0.70 -13.97
N GLY A 274 -23.00 -0.02 -13.21
CA GLY A 274 -23.69 -0.62 -12.06
C GLY A 274 -22.85 -0.75 -10.80
N GLU A 275 -21.78 0.03 -10.67
CA GLU A 275 -20.85 -0.03 -9.54
C GLU A 275 -20.56 1.36 -8.96
N SER A 276 -19.89 1.42 -7.79
CA SER A 276 -19.43 2.69 -7.22
C SER A 276 -18.14 3.16 -7.90
N LEU A 277 -17.91 4.48 -7.91
CA LEU A 277 -16.63 5.04 -8.39
C LEU A 277 -15.41 4.41 -7.70
N ALA A 278 -15.50 4.18 -6.38
CA ALA A 278 -14.42 3.53 -5.64
C ALA A 278 -14.15 2.10 -6.15
N ALA A 279 -15.20 1.29 -6.36
CA ALA A 279 -15.06 -0.06 -6.89
C ALA A 279 -14.47 -0.04 -8.30
N MET A 280 -14.98 0.79 -9.20
CA MET A 280 -14.46 0.94 -10.56
C MET A 280 -12.98 1.37 -10.55
N ALA A 281 -12.60 2.34 -9.72
CA ALA A 281 -11.22 2.82 -9.63
C ALA A 281 -10.24 1.74 -9.15
N LEU A 282 -10.64 0.93 -8.16
CA LEU A 282 -9.85 -0.20 -7.67
C LEU A 282 -9.77 -1.32 -8.73
N ALA A 283 -10.90 -1.67 -9.34
CA ALA A 283 -10.97 -2.67 -10.41
C ALA A 283 -10.12 -2.26 -11.63
N TRP A 284 -10.09 -0.96 -11.97
CA TRP A 284 -9.24 -0.46 -13.05
C TRP A 284 -7.74 -0.67 -12.77
N ILE A 285 -7.29 -0.48 -11.53
CA ILE A 285 -5.89 -0.77 -11.18
C ILE A 285 -5.64 -2.28 -11.29
N LEU A 286 -6.56 -3.12 -10.81
CA LEU A 286 -6.45 -4.56 -10.86
C LEU A 286 -6.62 -5.14 -12.28
N TYR A 287 -7.18 -4.38 -13.22
CA TYR A 287 -7.24 -4.74 -14.64
C TYR A 287 -5.83 -4.85 -15.24
N HIS A 288 -4.86 -4.08 -14.75
CA HIS A 288 -3.46 -4.20 -15.16
C HIS A 288 -2.83 -5.46 -14.59
N GLN A 289 -2.47 -6.40 -15.47
CA GLN A 289 -1.92 -7.70 -15.08
C GLN A 289 -0.56 -7.59 -14.36
N GLU A 290 0.16 -6.50 -14.57
CA GLU A 290 1.42 -6.19 -13.91
C GLU A 290 1.23 -5.82 -12.43
N VAL A 291 0.03 -5.43 -12.03
CA VAL A 291 -0.27 -5.09 -10.64
C VAL A 291 -0.60 -6.34 -9.84
N THR A 292 0.22 -6.62 -8.84
CA THR A 292 0.02 -7.76 -7.94
C THR A 292 -1.08 -7.50 -6.92
N SER A 293 -1.08 -6.31 -6.31
CA SER A 293 -2.02 -5.97 -5.24
C SER A 293 -2.27 -4.47 -5.17
N VAL A 294 -3.38 -4.10 -4.56
CA VAL A 294 -3.76 -2.69 -4.31
C VAL A 294 -3.90 -2.46 -2.81
N ILE A 295 -3.16 -1.48 -2.29
CA ILE A 295 -3.23 -1.12 -0.87
C ILE A 295 -4.39 -0.16 -0.64
N ILE A 296 -5.36 -0.58 0.14
CA ILE A 296 -6.46 0.29 0.58
C ILE A 296 -6.35 0.63 2.05
N GLY A 297 -6.77 1.85 2.42
CA GLY A 297 -7.05 2.21 3.80
C GLY A 297 -8.55 2.06 4.09
N ALA A 298 -8.89 1.75 5.32
CA ALA A 298 -10.27 1.72 5.78
C ALA A 298 -10.41 2.42 7.13
N SER A 299 -11.52 3.12 7.36
CA SER A 299 -11.87 3.72 8.65
C SER A 299 -12.92 2.91 9.42
N SER A 300 -13.50 1.89 8.77
CA SER A 300 -14.43 0.95 9.39
C SER A 300 -14.49 -0.36 8.59
N PRO A 301 -15.01 -1.46 9.19
CA PRO A 301 -15.30 -2.70 8.48
C PRO A 301 -16.24 -2.51 7.28
N GLU A 302 -17.24 -1.64 7.40
CA GLU A 302 -18.20 -1.36 6.32
C GLU A 302 -17.50 -0.69 5.12
N GLN A 303 -16.57 0.24 5.37
CA GLN A 303 -15.79 0.86 4.29
C GLN A 303 -14.86 -0.17 3.63
N LEU A 304 -14.26 -1.04 4.42
CA LEU A 304 -13.46 -2.14 3.89
C LEU A 304 -14.28 -3.02 2.93
N HIS A 305 -15.46 -3.50 3.37
CA HIS A 305 -16.33 -4.33 2.54
C HIS A 305 -16.82 -3.60 1.28
N LYS A 306 -17.15 -2.30 1.37
CA LYS A 306 -17.48 -1.50 0.18
C LYS A 306 -16.35 -1.44 -0.83
N ASN A 307 -15.11 -1.35 -0.36
CA ASN A 307 -13.94 -1.36 -1.27
C ASN A 307 -13.71 -2.74 -1.88
N LEU A 308 -13.95 -3.82 -1.13
CA LEU A 308 -13.82 -5.20 -1.63
C LEU A 308 -14.81 -5.53 -2.75
N ALA A 309 -15.92 -4.80 -2.88
CA ALA A 309 -16.85 -4.95 -4.00
C ALA A 309 -16.17 -4.79 -5.38
N CYS A 310 -14.98 -4.18 -5.44
CA CYS A 310 -14.18 -4.12 -6.68
C CYS A 310 -13.77 -5.50 -7.23
N LEU A 311 -13.76 -6.53 -6.41
CA LEU A 311 -13.43 -7.91 -6.84
C LEU A 311 -14.54 -8.52 -7.68
N ASP A 312 -15.77 -8.03 -7.53
CA ASP A 312 -16.96 -8.45 -8.28
C ASP A 312 -17.32 -7.44 -9.40
N SER A 313 -16.48 -6.45 -9.67
CA SER A 313 -16.71 -5.46 -10.73
C SER A 313 -16.85 -6.13 -12.09
N PRO A 314 -17.79 -5.67 -12.94
CA PRO A 314 -17.93 -6.19 -14.29
C PRO A 314 -16.64 -5.97 -15.10
N PRO A 315 -16.30 -6.85 -16.04
CA PRO A 315 -15.14 -6.64 -16.91
C PRO A 315 -15.22 -5.31 -17.65
N PHE A 316 -14.06 -4.66 -17.85
CA PHE A 316 -13.99 -3.45 -18.67
C PHE A 316 -14.17 -3.80 -20.15
N THR A 317 -15.07 -3.11 -20.82
CA THR A 317 -15.19 -3.14 -22.29
C THR A 317 -14.17 -2.19 -22.92
N ASP A 318 -13.90 -2.34 -24.21
CA ASP A 318 -13.05 -1.38 -24.95
C ASP A 318 -13.63 0.04 -24.90
N GLU A 319 -14.97 0.18 -24.91
CA GLU A 319 -15.64 1.47 -24.76
C GLU A 319 -15.39 2.09 -23.37
N ASP A 320 -15.45 1.29 -22.29
CA ASP A 320 -15.13 1.77 -20.94
C ASP A 320 -13.69 2.28 -20.87
N LEU A 321 -12.76 1.52 -21.44
CA LEU A 321 -11.33 1.88 -21.43
C LEU A 321 -11.06 3.16 -22.23
N GLU A 322 -11.74 3.37 -23.36
CA GLU A 322 -11.64 4.63 -24.11
C GLU A 322 -12.23 5.81 -23.32
N LYS A 323 -13.40 5.64 -22.69
CA LYS A 323 -13.99 6.66 -21.82
C LYS A 323 -13.07 7.02 -20.65
N LEU A 324 -12.42 6.03 -20.03
CA LEU A 324 -11.42 6.26 -18.96
C LEU A 324 -10.18 7.00 -19.45
N LYS A 325 -9.78 6.83 -20.71
CA LYS A 325 -8.71 7.63 -21.32
C LYS A 325 -9.13 9.09 -21.58
N MET A 326 -10.37 9.30 -21.98
CA MET A 326 -10.91 10.65 -22.23
C MET A 326 -10.92 11.52 -20.95
N GLU A 327 -11.09 10.91 -19.77
CA GLU A 327 -10.98 11.59 -18.48
C GLU A 327 -9.64 12.33 -18.31
N LEU A 328 -8.56 11.84 -18.91
CA LEU A 328 -7.24 12.48 -18.86
C LEU A 328 -7.17 13.83 -19.59
N TYR A 329 -8.15 14.14 -20.42
CA TYR A 329 -8.23 15.37 -21.21
C TYR A 329 -9.25 16.39 -20.66
N LEU A 330 -10.01 16.03 -19.62
CA LEU A 330 -10.87 16.93 -18.83
C LEU A 330 -10.06 17.64 -17.74
#